data_57a98b37ea771099c476763501db9af9
#
_entry.id   57a98b37ea771099c476763501db9af9
#
_cell.length_a   1.000
_cell.length_b   1.000
_cell.length_c   1.000
_cell.angle_alpha   90.00
_cell.angle_beta   90.00
_cell.angle_gamma   90.00
#
_symmetry.space_group_name_H-M   'P 1'
#
loop_
_entity.id
_entity.type
_entity.pdbx_description
1 polymer ?
#
loop_
_entity_poly.entity_id
_entity_poly.type
_entity_poly.pdbx_seq_one_letter_code
_entity_poly.pdbx_strand_id
1 'polypeptide(L)'
;SMLITQPVYIFFQNCLAHVQNAAARLLMGIRKFDHISPTLHELHWLPVHCRVQYKILLLAFKALHNLSPGYVSALISVRQLRPGLRCAGLVLQVPSTRLKTYGDRAFSSSAPHLWNSLPVQLRNCNNIDTFKSELKTYLFRQHCE
;
A
#
# COMPACT_ATOMS: atom_id res chain seq x y z
N SER A 1 5.32 -12.23 -23.57
CA SER A 1 5.45 -10.88 -22.99
C SER A 1 5.07 -10.82 -21.50
N MET A 2 4.33 -11.78 -20.98
CA MET A 2 3.93 -11.80 -19.54
C MET A 2 5.08 -12.04 -18.57
N LEU A 3 6.14 -12.75 -18.98
CA LEU A 3 7.34 -12.99 -18.17
C LEU A 3 8.28 -11.77 -18.07
N ILE A 4 8.13 -10.79 -18.97
CA ILE A 4 9.01 -9.62 -19.08
C ILE A 4 8.60 -8.48 -18.12
N THR A 5 7.30 -8.36 -17.78
CA THR A 5 6.78 -7.26 -16.96
C THR A 5 7.06 -7.43 -15.46
N GLN A 6 7.24 -8.63 -14.97
CA GLN A 6 7.62 -8.89 -13.57
C GLN A 6 9.00 -8.35 -13.20
N PRO A 7 10.07 -8.72 -13.95
CA PRO A 7 11.40 -8.20 -13.66
C PRO A 7 11.47 -6.68 -13.85
N VAL A 8 10.73 -6.12 -14.82
CA VAL A 8 10.70 -4.67 -15.05
C VAL A 8 10.10 -3.92 -13.86
N TYR A 9 8.98 -4.38 -13.29
CA TYR A 9 8.37 -3.74 -12.12
C TYR A 9 9.28 -3.77 -10.89
N ILE A 10 9.87 -4.93 -10.59
CA ILE A 10 10.84 -5.08 -9.51
C ILE A 10 12.08 -4.22 -9.77
N PHE A 11 12.54 -4.19 -11.01
CA PHE A 11 13.66 -3.35 -11.43
C PHE A 11 13.40 -1.86 -11.17
N PHE A 12 12.23 -1.35 -11.58
CA PHE A 12 11.86 0.05 -11.32
C PHE A 12 11.74 0.35 -9.83
N GLN A 13 11.15 -0.53 -9.04
CA GLN A 13 11.09 -0.34 -7.59
C GLN A 13 12.48 -0.30 -6.97
N ASN A 14 13.38 -1.19 -7.39
CA ASN A 14 14.76 -1.20 -6.92
C ASN A 14 15.51 0.05 -7.34
N CYS A 15 15.37 0.51 -8.58
CA CYS A 15 15.98 1.76 -9.03
C CYS A 15 15.51 2.96 -8.22
N LEU A 16 14.19 3.08 -7.97
CA LEU A 16 13.63 4.15 -7.15
C LEU A 16 14.11 4.07 -5.69
N ALA A 17 14.23 2.88 -5.14
CA ALA A 17 14.76 2.67 -3.80
C ALA A 17 16.25 3.08 -3.73
N HIS A 18 17.05 2.75 -4.74
CA HIS A 18 18.45 3.18 -4.81
C HIS A 18 18.58 4.70 -4.87
N VAL A 19 17.77 5.37 -5.67
CA VAL A 19 17.75 6.84 -5.76
C VAL A 19 17.37 7.45 -4.41
N GLN A 20 16.32 6.95 -3.78
CA GLN A 20 15.87 7.39 -2.45
C GLN A 20 16.98 7.22 -1.41
N ASN A 21 17.61 6.06 -1.38
CA ASN A 21 18.67 5.74 -0.43
C ASN A 21 19.92 6.62 -0.67
N ALA A 22 20.29 6.86 -1.92
CA ALA A 22 21.40 7.76 -2.26
C ALA A 22 21.13 9.19 -1.80
N ALA A 23 19.92 9.71 -2.04
CA ALA A 23 19.51 11.04 -1.58
C ALA A 23 19.54 11.15 -0.05
N ALA A 24 19.02 10.15 0.67
CA ALA A 24 19.03 10.12 2.14
C ALA A 24 20.47 10.10 2.69
N ARG A 25 21.38 9.33 2.07
CA ARG A 25 22.80 9.28 2.46
C ARG A 25 23.50 10.62 2.28
N LEU A 26 23.22 11.30 1.16
CA LEU A 26 23.77 12.64 0.90
C LEU A 26 23.27 13.66 1.92
N LEU A 27 21.98 13.65 2.24
CA LEU A 27 21.39 14.59 3.19
C LEU A 27 21.93 14.42 4.61
N MET A 28 22.11 13.18 5.04
CA MET A 28 22.54 12.84 6.40
C MET A 28 24.05 12.59 6.55
N GLY A 29 24.80 12.65 5.45
CA GLY A 29 26.25 12.45 5.47
C GLY A 29 26.69 11.05 5.92
N ILE A 30 25.86 10.03 5.75
CA ILE A 30 26.17 8.66 6.16
C ILE A 30 26.96 7.88 5.10
N ARG A 31 27.72 6.89 5.55
CA ARG A 31 28.58 6.08 4.67
C ARG A 31 27.77 5.11 3.81
N LYS A 32 28.37 4.68 2.69
CA LYS A 32 27.73 3.79 1.70
C LYS A 32 27.26 2.47 2.29
N PHE A 33 27.94 1.95 3.29
CA PHE A 33 27.67 0.63 3.88
C PHE A 33 26.83 0.66 5.16
N ASP A 34 26.48 1.85 5.66
CA ASP A 34 25.63 1.99 6.83
C ASP A 34 24.19 1.63 6.50
N HIS A 35 23.47 1.07 7.49
CA HIS A 35 22.06 0.74 7.33
C HIS A 35 21.24 2.00 7.05
N ILE A 36 20.40 1.92 6.00
CA ILE A 36 19.61 3.06 5.55
C ILE A 36 18.30 3.25 6.33
N SER A 37 17.77 2.20 6.94
CA SER A 37 16.44 2.24 7.59
C SER A 37 16.34 3.28 8.71
N PRO A 38 17.32 3.41 9.64
CA PRO A 38 17.29 4.46 10.66
C PRO A 38 17.28 5.87 10.06
N THR A 39 18.03 6.06 8.98
CA THR A 39 18.14 7.34 8.27
C THR A 39 16.82 7.73 7.61
N LEU A 40 16.15 6.80 6.94
CA LEU A 40 14.83 7.05 6.37
C LEU A 40 13.79 7.36 7.44
N HIS A 41 13.90 6.71 8.59
CA HIS A 41 13.03 6.99 9.75
C HIS A 41 13.25 8.41 10.28
N GLU A 42 14.49 8.83 10.46
CA GLU A 42 14.84 10.18 10.93
C GLU A 42 14.38 11.26 9.95
N LEU A 43 14.49 11.01 8.65
CA LEU A 43 13.97 11.90 7.60
C LEU A 43 12.44 11.83 7.43
N HIS A 44 11.76 10.96 8.16
CA HIS A 44 10.33 10.66 7.96
C HIS A 44 9.99 10.25 6.52
N TRP A 45 10.91 9.58 5.85
CA TRP A 45 10.73 9.10 4.49
C TRP A 45 10.27 7.65 4.48
N LEU A 46 9.08 7.42 3.94
CA LEU A 46 8.59 6.06 3.69
C LEU A 46 9.44 5.38 2.61
N PRO A 47 9.89 4.14 2.82
CA PRO A 47 10.49 3.33 1.75
C PRO A 47 9.59 3.23 0.52
N VAL A 48 10.17 3.05 -0.66
CA VAL A 48 9.42 3.05 -1.93
C VAL A 48 8.27 2.03 -1.94
N HIS A 49 8.50 0.82 -1.46
CA HIS A 49 7.45 -0.20 -1.39
C HIS A 49 6.28 0.20 -0.48
N CYS A 50 6.54 0.88 0.63
CA CYS A 50 5.50 1.43 1.51
C CYS A 50 4.72 2.56 0.83
N ARG A 51 5.38 3.38 0.01
CA ARG A 51 4.72 4.43 -0.77
C ARG A 51 3.75 3.84 -1.79
N VAL A 52 4.11 2.73 -2.41
CA VAL A 52 3.21 2.01 -3.33
C VAL A 52 1.98 1.50 -2.59
N GLN A 53 2.17 0.83 -1.44
CA GLN A 53 1.08 0.37 -0.60
C GLN A 53 0.19 1.53 -0.13
N TYR A 54 0.79 2.62 0.30
CA TYR A 54 0.07 3.83 0.71
C TYR A 54 -0.84 4.37 -0.41
N LYS A 55 -0.32 4.44 -1.64
CA LYS A 55 -1.10 4.90 -2.81
C LYS A 55 -2.26 3.97 -3.14
N ILE A 56 -2.04 2.65 -3.12
CA ILE A 56 -3.08 1.66 -3.37
C ILE A 56 -4.18 1.78 -2.32
N LEU A 57 -3.83 1.85 -1.04
CA LEU A 57 -4.78 1.96 0.07
C LEU A 57 -5.54 3.29 0.04
N LEU A 58 -4.88 4.37 -0.33
CA LEU A 58 -5.54 5.67 -0.47
C LEU A 58 -6.56 5.67 -1.63
N LEU A 59 -6.24 5.03 -2.75
CA LEU A 59 -7.17 4.86 -3.85
C LEU A 59 -8.36 3.97 -3.47
N ALA A 60 -8.11 2.90 -2.71
CA ALA A 60 -9.17 2.03 -2.18
C ALA A 60 -10.11 2.82 -1.26
N PHE A 61 -9.57 3.62 -0.34
CA PHE A 61 -10.37 4.50 0.52
C PHE A 61 -11.23 5.47 -0.30
N LYS A 62 -10.63 6.15 -1.27
CA LYS A 62 -11.37 7.07 -2.16
C LYS A 62 -12.48 6.36 -2.94
N ALA A 63 -12.22 5.15 -3.42
CA ALA A 63 -13.20 4.35 -4.15
C ALA A 63 -14.40 3.98 -3.25
N LEU A 64 -14.15 3.62 -1.99
CA LEU A 64 -15.19 3.27 -1.02
C LEU A 64 -16.06 4.46 -0.58
N HIS A 65 -15.46 5.64 -0.54
CA HIS A 65 -16.14 6.88 -0.14
C HIS A 65 -16.64 7.72 -1.33
N ASN A 66 -16.71 7.15 -2.53
CA ASN A 66 -17.13 7.85 -3.76
C ASN A 66 -16.32 9.14 -4.07
N LEU A 67 -15.06 9.17 -3.66
CA LEU A 67 -14.11 10.26 -3.92
C LEU A 67 -13.20 9.98 -5.13
N SER A 68 -13.44 8.90 -5.85
CA SER A 68 -12.68 8.49 -7.03
C SER A 68 -13.58 8.41 -8.26
N PRO A 69 -12.98 8.45 -9.47
CA PRO A 69 -13.74 8.19 -10.70
C PRO A 69 -14.44 6.82 -10.66
N GLY A 70 -15.60 6.73 -11.32
CA GLY A 70 -16.44 5.51 -11.29
C GLY A 70 -15.73 4.24 -11.75
N TYR A 71 -14.78 4.33 -12.69
CA TYR A 71 -14.02 3.18 -13.15
C TYR A 71 -13.11 2.58 -12.07
N VAL A 72 -12.61 3.38 -11.12
CA VAL A 72 -11.83 2.90 -9.98
C VAL A 72 -12.74 2.22 -8.97
N SER A 73 -13.88 2.83 -8.67
CA SER A 73 -14.87 2.26 -7.75
C SER A 73 -15.43 0.93 -8.24
N ALA A 74 -15.56 0.76 -9.56
CA ALA A 74 -16.02 -0.50 -10.16
C ALA A 74 -15.02 -1.68 -10.01
N LEU A 75 -13.74 -1.39 -9.74
CA LEU A 75 -12.72 -2.41 -9.53
C LEU A 75 -12.73 -3.02 -8.13
N ILE A 76 -13.44 -2.39 -7.19
CA ILE A 76 -13.47 -2.81 -5.78
C ILE A 76 -14.89 -3.19 -5.40
N SER A 77 -15.05 -4.35 -4.79
CA SER A 77 -16.34 -4.83 -4.28
C SER A 77 -16.26 -5.04 -2.77
N VAL A 78 -17.27 -4.52 -2.06
CA VAL A 78 -17.41 -4.78 -0.62
C VAL A 78 -17.95 -6.19 -0.43
N ARG A 79 -17.34 -6.96 0.46
CA ARG A 79 -17.81 -8.29 0.80
C ARG A 79 -19.11 -8.18 1.61
N GLN A 80 -20.17 -8.73 1.07
CA GLN A 80 -21.42 -8.88 1.82
C GLN A 80 -21.24 -10.00 2.86
N LEU A 81 -21.19 -9.60 4.12
CA LEU A 81 -21.11 -10.54 5.24
C LEU A 81 -22.52 -11.06 5.56
N ARG A 82 -22.60 -12.36 5.82
CA ARG A 82 -23.86 -12.96 6.33
C ARG A 82 -24.19 -12.32 7.67
N PRO A 83 -25.48 -11.97 7.93
CA PRO A 83 -25.91 -11.46 9.22
C PRO A 83 -25.57 -12.49 10.31
N GLY A 84 -24.90 -12.04 11.37
CA GLY A 84 -24.47 -12.87 12.50
C GLY A 84 -22.97 -13.16 12.60
N LEU A 85 -22.16 -12.84 11.58
CA LEU A 85 -20.71 -12.93 11.67
C LEU A 85 -20.13 -11.67 12.32
N ARG A 86 -19.36 -11.85 13.40
CA ARG A 86 -18.63 -10.76 14.10
C ARG A 86 -17.42 -10.29 13.28
N CYS A 87 -17.65 -9.75 12.10
CA CYS A 87 -16.59 -9.08 11.35
C CYS A 87 -16.68 -7.58 11.64
N ALA A 88 -15.76 -7.09 12.46
CA ALA A 88 -15.63 -5.67 12.72
C ALA A 88 -15.03 -4.97 11.50
N GLY A 89 -15.77 -4.02 10.92
CA GLY A 89 -15.28 -3.12 9.88
C GLY A 89 -15.53 -3.58 8.44
N LEU A 90 -15.26 -2.67 7.54
CA LEU A 90 -15.45 -2.82 6.10
C LEU A 90 -14.43 -3.81 5.52
N VAL A 91 -14.90 -4.93 4.98
CA VAL A 91 -14.06 -5.96 4.36
C VAL A 91 -14.29 -5.96 2.85
N LEU A 92 -13.22 -5.99 2.07
CA LEU A 92 -13.29 -6.05 0.61
C LEU A 92 -13.25 -7.49 0.10
N GLN A 93 -13.97 -7.74 -0.98
CA GLN A 93 -13.95 -9.03 -1.64
C GLN A 93 -12.67 -9.18 -2.45
N VAL A 94 -11.91 -10.22 -2.15
CA VAL A 94 -10.73 -10.60 -2.94
C VAL A 94 -11.19 -11.42 -4.14
N PRO A 95 -10.96 -10.97 -5.38
CA PRO A 95 -11.33 -11.74 -6.56
C PRO A 95 -10.46 -13.00 -6.68
N SER A 96 -11.05 -14.08 -7.19
CA SER A 96 -10.30 -15.28 -7.53
C SER A 96 -9.53 -15.05 -8.82
N THR A 97 -8.21 -15.15 -8.77
CA THR A 97 -7.34 -14.97 -9.95
C THR A 97 -6.79 -16.32 -10.42
N ARG A 98 -6.88 -16.59 -11.72
CA ARG A 98 -6.31 -17.82 -12.33
C ARG A 98 -4.78 -17.77 -12.42
N LEU A 99 -4.20 -16.58 -12.55
CA LEU A 99 -2.75 -16.36 -12.70
C LEU A 99 -2.23 -15.63 -11.48
N LYS A 100 -1.59 -16.36 -10.57
CA LYS A 100 -1.04 -15.82 -9.32
C LYS A 100 -0.06 -14.66 -9.52
N THR A 101 0.68 -14.64 -10.62
CA THR A 101 1.74 -13.66 -10.84
C THR A 101 1.25 -12.33 -11.43
N TYR A 102 0.17 -12.34 -12.19
CA TYR A 102 -0.37 -11.16 -12.89
C TYR A 102 -1.64 -10.62 -12.23
N GLY A 103 -2.55 -11.54 -11.90
CA GLY A 103 -3.82 -11.19 -11.26
C GLY A 103 -3.63 -10.61 -9.87
N ASP A 104 -2.69 -11.12 -9.09
CA ASP A 104 -2.44 -10.68 -7.71
C ASP A 104 -1.84 -9.25 -7.62
N ARG A 105 -1.26 -8.75 -8.70
CA ARG A 105 -0.72 -7.38 -8.78
C ARG A 105 -1.69 -6.36 -9.35
N ALA A 106 -2.76 -6.80 -9.98
CA ALA A 106 -3.80 -5.91 -10.43
C ALA A 106 -4.38 -5.15 -9.22
N PHE A 107 -4.75 -3.90 -9.40
CA PHE A 107 -5.36 -3.09 -8.34
C PHE A 107 -6.59 -3.78 -7.73
N SER A 108 -7.41 -4.41 -8.57
CA SER A 108 -8.61 -5.16 -8.14
C SER A 108 -8.32 -6.33 -7.19
N SER A 109 -7.11 -6.88 -7.20
CA SER A 109 -6.66 -7.95 -6.30
C SER A 109 -5.81 -7.43 -5.15
N SER A 110 -4.82 -6.60 -5.44
CA SER A 110 -3.88 -6.09 -4.42
C SER A 110 -4.55 -5.15 -3.41
N ALA A 111 -5.47 -4.30 -3.85
CA ALA A 111 -6.15 -3.36 -2.97
C ALA A 111 -7.01 -4.07 -1.90
N PRO A 112 -7.85 -5.08 -2.23
CA PRO A 112 -8.56 -5.85 -1.21
C PRO A 112 -7.64 -6.58 -0.23
N HIS A 113 -6.55 -7.19 -0.70
CA HIS A 113 -5.58 -7.85 0.18
C HIS A 113 -4.96 -6.88 1.19
N LEU A 114 -4.46 -5.76 0.72
CA LEU A 114 -3.86 -4.73 1.58
C LEU A 114 -4.90 -4.10 2.52
N TRP A 115 -6.10 -3.82 2.03
CA TRP A 115 -7.19 -3.26 2.83
C TRP A 115 -7.59 -4.18 3.98
N ASN A 116 -7.79 -5.46 3.70
CA ASN A 116 -8.21 -6.45 4.69
C ASN A 116 -7.13 -6.71 5.75
N SER A 117 -5.86 -6.43 5.44
CA SER A 117 -4.75 -6.51 6.40
C SER A 117 -4.65 -5.31 7.35
N LEU A 118 -5.35 -4.21 7.06
CA LEU A 118 -5.35 -3.03 7.90
C LEU A 118 -6.07 -3.26 9.23
N PRO A 119 -5.64 -2.58 10.31
CA PRO A 119 -6.38 -2.53 11.58
C PRO A 119 -7.80 -2.02 11.38
N VAL A 120 -8.72 -2.49 12.22
CA VAL A 120 -10.15 -2.11 12.16
C VAL A 120 -10.34 -0.59 12.31
N GLN A 121 -9.53 0.06 13.13
CA GLN A 121 -9.58 1.50 13.33
C GLN A 121 -9.35 2.27 12.03
N LEU A 122 -8.37 1.87 11.23
CA LEU A 122 -8.09 2.47 9.92
C LEU A 122 -9.22 2.21 8.92
N ARG A 123 -9.77 0.99 8.91
CA ARG A 123 -10.85 0.63 7.99
C ARG A 123 -12.16 1.36 8.28
N ASN A 124 -12.40 1.73 9.52
CA ASN A 124 -13.61 2.46 9.95
C ASN A 124 -13.45 3.99 9.93
N CYS A 125 -12.31 4.48 9.48
CA CYS A 125 -12.06 5.91 9.37
C CYS A 125 -12.92 6.52 8.26
N ASN A 126 -13.63 7.62 8.56
CA ASN A 126 -14.49 8.30 7.60
C ASN A 126 -13.86 9.57 7.01
N ASN A 127 -12.80 10.07 7.62
CA ASN A 127 -12.12 11.27 7.18
C ASN A 127 -10.82 10.91 6.44
N ILE A 128 -10.67 11.47 5.23
CA ILE A 128 -9.52 11.21 4.37
C ILE A 128 -8.20 11.70 4.96
N ASP A 129 -8.18 12.84 5.65
CA ASP A 129 -6.95 13.42 6.20
C ASP A 129 -6.49 12.63 7.43
N THR A 130 -7.42 12.22 8.27
CA THR A 130 -7.15 11.31 9.39
C THR A 130 -6.64 9.96 8.86
N PHE A 131 -7.29 9.41 7.85
CA PHE A 131 -6.86 8.16 7.22
C PHE A 131 -5.45 8.24 6.66
N LYS A 132 -5.10 9.32 5.95
CA LYS A 132 -3.74 9.53 5.42
C LYS A 132 -2.69 9.57 6.51
N SER A 133 -2.95 10.30 7.59
CA SER A 133 -2.02 10.45 8.70
C SER A 133 -1.80 9.14 9.44
N GLU A 134 -2.88 8.45 9.81
CA GLU A 134 -2.82 7.18 10.53
C GLU A 134 -2.22 6.07 9.65
N LEU A 135 -2.55 6.02 8.37
CA LEU A 135 -1.98 5.05 7.43
C LEU A 135 -0.47 5.24 7.28
N LYS A 136 -0.01 6.47 7.16
CA LYS A 136 1.42 6.78 7.10
C LYS A 136 2.14 6.31 8.37
N THR A 137 1.58 6.59 9.54
CA THR A 137 2.12 6.15 10.83
C THR A 137 2.14 4.63 10.94
N TYR A 138 1.08 3.95 10.51
CA TYR A 138 0.99 2.50 10.51
C TYR A 138 2.06 1.86 9.62
N LEU A 139 2.25 2.36 8.39
CA LEU A 139 3.27 1.85 7.48
C LEU A 139 4.69 2.11 7.99
N PHE A 140 4.93 3.26 8.62
CA PHE A 140 6.22 3.52 9.27
C PHE A 140 6.51 2.51 10.37
N ARG A 141 5.55 2.22 11.24
CA ARG A 141 5.75 1.25 12.33
C ARG A 141 6.02 -0.15 11.81
N GLN A 142 5.33 -0.60 10.76
CA GLN A 142 5.53 -1.94 10.21
C GLN A 142 6.91 -2.18 9.59
N HIS A 143 7.55 -1.14 9.06
CA HIS A 143 8.76 -1.28 8.27
C HIS A 143 10.00 -0.64 8.88
N CYS A 144 9.85 0.11 9.97
CA CYS A 144 10.95 0.76 10.67
C CYS A 144 11.21 0.18 12.08
N GLU A 145 10.36 -0.73 12.53
CA GLU A 145 10.59 -1.59 13.70
C GLU A 145 11.07 -2.97 13.21
#